data_3f3e37c3ec515905dc84ec125f813a04
#
_entry.id   3f3e37c3ec515905dc84ec125f813a04
#
_cell.length_a   1.000
_cell.length_b   1.000
_cell.length_c   1.000
_cell.angle_alpha   90.00
_cell.angle_beta   90.00
_cell.angle_gamma   90.00
#
_symmetry.space_group_name_H-M   'P 1'
#
loop_
_entity.id
_entity.type
_entity.pdbx_description
1 polymer ?
#
loop_
_entity_poly.entity_id
_entity_poly.type
_entity_poly.pdbx_seq_one_letter_code
_entity_poly.pdbx_strand_id
1 'polypeptide(L)'
;DALLKLRQVCCHPQLVPLDAAKKVNASAKLDQLMTLLPEMLAEGRRLLLFSQFPSLLTLIEAELKKRKLPWVKLTGQSQQRDAIIEQFTSGQVPLFLISLKAGGVGLNLPQADTVIHYDPWWNPAVEAQATDRAHRIGQTQSVWVIKLVAQGTIEERILVLQERKAQLASSLYDTSAGRKEPLFTE
;
A
#
# COMPACT_ATOMS: atom_id res chain seq x y z
N ASP A 1 21.04 -9.16 -1.65
CA ASP A 1 20.71 -8.40 -0.45
C ASP A 1 19.78 -9.22 0.46
N ALA A 2 20.28 -9.57 1.66
CA ALA A 2 19.56 -10.41 2.63
C ALA A 2 18.29 -9.71 3.13
N LEU A 3 18.32 -8.40 3.32
CA LEU A 3 17.18 -7.61 3.80
C LEU A 3 16.02 -7.61 2.81
N LEU A 4 16.30 -7.50 1.53
CA LEU A 4 15.30 -7.60 0.48
C LEU A 4 14.61 -8.97 0.50
N LYS A 5 15.39 -10.04 0.63
CA LYS A 5 14.85 -11.41 0.72
C LYS A 5 13.97 -11.61 1.95
N LEU A 6 14.35 -11.07 3.11
CA LEU A 6 13.53 -11.12 4.32
C LEU A 6 12.20 -10.40 4.13
N ARG A 7 12.20 -9.24 3.49
CA ARG A 7 10.97 -8.50 3.18
C ARG A 7 10.10 -9.26 2.18
N GLN A 8 10.69 -9.87 1.17
CA GLN A 8 9.97 -10.70 0.20
C GLN A 8 9.31 -11.92 0.86
N VAL A 9 10.04 -12.63 1.74
CA VAL A 9 9.48 -13.78 2.47
C VAL A 9 8.28 -13.40 3.33
N CYS A 10 8.31 -12.24 3.98
CA CYS A 10 7.17 -11.73 4.75
C CYS A 10 5.92 -11.52 3.90
N CYS A 11 6.08 -11.15 2.63
CA CYS A 11 4.98 -11.00 1.70
C CYS A 11 4.47 -12.35 1.18
N HIS A 12 5.38 -13.14 0.65
CA HIS A 12 5.12 -14.49 0.16
C HIS A 12 6.44 -15.23 -0.09
N PRO A 13 6.59 -16.48 0.36
CA PRO A 13 7.82 -17.25 0.15
C PRO A 13 8.23 -17.37 -1.33
N GLN A 14 7.27 -17.47 -2.24
CA GLN A 14 7.53 -17.60 -3.68
C GLN A 14 8.21 -16.37 -4.33
N LEU A 15 8.27 -15.23 -3.65
CA LEU A 15 8.99 -14.05 -4.13
C LEU A 15 10.52 -14.21 -4.04
N VAL A 16 10.98 -15.12 -3.19
CA VAL A 16 12.40 -15.38 -3.02
C VAL A 16 12.90 -16.29 -4.14
N PRO A 17 14.03 -15.97 -4.81
CA PRO A 17 14.54 -16.77 -5.93
C PRO A 17 15.28 -18.03 -5.46
N LEU A 18 14.61 -18.86 -4.68
CA LEU A 18 15.08 -20.15 -4.20
C LEU A 18 14.12 -21.26 -4.62
N ASP A 19 14.62 -22.35 -5.14
CA ASP A 19 13.77 -23.44 -5.64
C ASP A 19 12.92 -24.09 -4.54
N ALA A 20 13.43 -24.16 -3.32
CA ALA A 20 12.67 -24.60 -2.16
C ALA A 20 11.51 -23.66 -1.84
N ALA A 21 11.71 -22.34 -1.94
CA ALA A 21 10.68 -21.36 -1.68
C ALA A 21 9.56 -21.33 -2.72
N LYS A 22 9.88 -21.62 -3.98
CA LYS A 22 8.89 -21.70 -5.09
C LYS A 22 7.84 -22.77 -4.87
N LYS A 23 8.13 -23.80 -4.08
CA LYS A 23 7.22 -24.90 -3.77
C LYS A 23 6.31 -24.60 -2.58
N VAL A 24 6.56 -23.52 -1.86
CA VAL A 24 5.76 -23.14 -0.68
C VAL A 24 4.60 -22.27 -1.12
N ASN A 25 3.39 -22.78 -0.94
CA ASN A 25 2.15 -22.06 -1.26
C ASN A 25 1.54 -21.35 -0.05
N ALA A 26 2.02 -21.62 1.17
CA ALA A 26 1.51 -21.02 2.39
C ALA A 26 2.06 -19.61 2.59
N SER A 27 1.17 -18.65 2.81
CA SER A 27 1.48 -17.29 3.21
C SER A 27 0.42 -16.79 4.16
N ALA A 28 0.79 -16.57 5.42
CA ALA A 28 -0.14 -16.09 6.45
C ALA A 28 -0.74 -14.72 6.06
N LYS A 29 0.08 -13.85 5.49
CA LYS A 29 -0.38 -12.52 5.06
C LYS A 29 -1.35 -12.59 3.90
N LEU A 30 -1.08 -13.44 2.90
CA LEU A 30 -2.00 -13.65 1.77
C LEU A 30 -3.32 -14.29 2.24
N ASP A 31 -3.26 -15.27 3.14
CA ASP A 31 -4.44 -15.90 3.72
C ASP A 31 -5.31 -14.87 4.48
N GLN A 32 -4.68 -14.00 5.26
CA GLN A 32 -5.38 -12.92 5.96
C GLN A 32 -6.04 -11.95 4.98
N LEU A 33 -5.33 -11.56 3.93
CA LEU A 33 -5.88 -10.70 2.89
C LEU A 33 -7.10 -11.34 2.22
N MET A 34 -7.03 -12.62 1.88
CA MET A 34 -8.13 -13.35 1.24
C MET A 34 -9.31 -13.64 2.18
N THR A 35 -9.12 -13.47 3.47
CA THR A 35 -10.22 -13.45 4.45
C THR A 35 -10.90 -12.08 4.49
N LEU A 36 -10.11 -11.00 4.46
CA LEU A 36 -10.62 -9.62 4.57
C LEU A 36 -11.28 -9.12 3.28
N LEU A 37 -10.68 -9.38 2.13
CA LEU A 37 -11.14 -8.80 0.85
C LEU A 37 -12.59 -9.15 0.50
N PRO A 38 -13.03 -10.42 0.54
CA PRO A 38 -14.40 -10.77 0.20
C PRO A 38 -15.43 -10.06 1.10
N GLU A 39 -15.14 -9.94 2.39
CA GLU A 39 -16.02 -9.26 3.35
C GLU A 39 -16.12 -7.77 3.05
N MET A 40 -15.00 -7.10 2.81
CA MET A 40 -14.97 -5.67 2.48
C MET A 40 -15.67 -5.38 1.15
N LEU A 41 -15.46 -6.23 0.14
CA LEU A 41 -16.12 -6.09 -1.16
C LEU A 41 -17.64 -6.32 -1.04
N ALA A 42 -18.07 -7.29 -0.22
CA ALA A 42 -19.48 -7.55 0.05
C ALA A 42 -20.18 -6.37 0.77
N GLU A 43 -19.42 -5.61 1.58
CA GLU A 43 -19.90 -4.37 2.21
C GLU A 43 -20.02 -3.19 1.22
N GLY A 44 -19.62 -3.37 -0.02
CA GLY A 44 -19.63 -2.32 -1.05
C GLY A 44 -18.43 -1.37 -0.97
N ARG A 45 -17.37 -1.73 -0.29
CA ARG A 45 -16.15 -0.91 -0.19
C ARG A 45 -15.40 -0.87 -1.51
N ARG A 46 -14.72 0.23 -1.72
CA ARG A 46 -13.86 0.47 -2.89
C ARG A 46 -12.43 0.61 -2.41
N LEU A 47 -11.58 -0.33 -2.83
CA LEU A 47 -10.28 -0.57 -2.24
C LEU A 47 -9.13 -0.29 -3.19
N LEU A 48 -8.10 0.37 -2.64
CA LEU A 48 -6.76 0.42 -3.22
C LEU A 48 -5.87 -0.54 -2.43
N LEU A 49 -5.12 -1.38 -3.13
CA LEU A 49 -4.13 -2.25 -2.52
C LEU A 49 -2.75 -1.95 -3.11
N PHE A 50 -1.84 -1.56 -2.25
CA PHE A 50 -0.47 -1.21 -2.61
C PHE A 50 0.53 -2.27 -2.17
N SER A 51 1.48 -2.57 -3.04
CA SER A 51 2.69 -3.31 -2.70
C SER A 51 3.89 -2.74 -3.46
N GLN A 52 5.06 -2.83 -2.85
CA GLN A 52 6.31 -2.52 -3.53
C GLN A 52 6.76 -3.61 -4.51
N PHE A 53 6.19 -4.82 -4.41
CA PHE A 53 6.55 -5.97 -5.23
C PHE A 53 5.48 -6.26 -6.29
N PRO A 54 5.71 -5.92 -7.58
CA PRO A 54 4.75 -6.24 -8.64
C PRO A 54 4.49 -7.75 -8.77
N SER A 55 5.49 -8.58 -8.50
CA SER A 55 5.35 -10.05 -8.51
C SER A 55 4.37 -10.56 -7.45
N LEU A 56 4.26 -9.87 -6.31
CA LEU A 56 3.26 -10.18 -5.31
C LEU A 56 1.84 -9.90 -5.83
N LEU A 57 1.65 -8.80 -6.53
CA LEU A 57 0.35 -8.48 -7.14
C LEU A 57 -0.10 -9.58 -8.09
N THR A 58 0.83 -10.19 -8.81
CA THR A 58 0.53 -11.35 -9.68
C THR A 58 0.06 -12.57 -8.87
N LEU A 59 0.64 -12.83 -7.72
CA LEU A 59 0.17 -13.90 -6.82
C LEU A 59 -1.22 -13.61 -6.25
N ILE A 60 -1.50 -12.37 -5.91
CA ILE A 60 -2.83 -11.92 -5.47
C ILE A 60 -3.86 -12.10 -6.58
N GLU A 61 -3.52 -11.74 -7.82
CA GLU A 61 -4.39 -11.93 -8.98
C GLU A 61 -4.81 -13.39 -9.16
N ALA A 62 -3.89 -14.33 -8.98
CA ALA A 62 -4.19 -15.76 -9.08
C ALA A 62 -5.26 -16.18 -8.06
N GLU A 63 -5.19 -15.68 -6.83
CA GLU A 63 -6.17 -15.93 -5.78
C GLU A 63 -7.52 -15.25 -6.05
N LEU A 64 -7.50 -14.03 -6.56
CA LEU A 64 -8.73 -13.30 -6.96
C LEU A 64 -9.45 -14.01 -8.09
N LYS A 65 -8.70 -14.52 -9.07
CA LYS A 65 -9.26 -15.29 -10.19
C LYS A 65 -9.96 -16.56 -9.72
N LYS A 66 -9.35 -17.31 -8.80
CA LYS A 66 -9.94 -18.50 -8.21
C LYS A 66 -11.27 -18.21 -7.51
N ARG A 67 -11.39 -17.06 -6.89
CA ARG A 67 -12.59 -16.60 -6.15
C ARG A 67 -13.57 -15.83 -7.02
N LYS A 68 -13.26 -15.63 -8.30
CA LYS A 68 -14.08 -14.84 -9.25
C LYS A 68 -14.37 -13.42 -8.76
N LEU A 69 -13.40 -12.81 -8.08
CA LEU A 69 -13.47 -11.43 -7.64
C LEU A 69 -12.89 -10.51 -8.73
N PRO A 70 -13.56 -9.38 -9.05
CA PRO A 70 -13.08 -8.45 -10.07
C PRO A 70 -11.96 -7.55 -9.52
N TRP A 71 -10.99 -7.24 -10.36
CA TRP A 71 -9.93 -6.29 -10.04
C TRP A 71 -9.38 -5.61 -11.29
N VAL A 72 -8.70 -4.50 -11.10
CA VAL A 72 -7.78 -3.89 -12.06
C VAL A 72 -6.40 -3.77 -11.45
N LYS A 73 -5.37 -3.73 -12.26
CA LYS A 73 -3.98 -3.64 -11.81
C LYS A 73 -3.22 -2.57 -12.60
N LEU A 74 -2.44 -1.77 -11.86
CA LEU A 74 -1.52 -0.78 -12.41
C LEU A 74 -0.10 -1.00 -11.86
N THR A 75 0.84 -1.23 -12.77
CA THR A 75 2.28 -1.30 -12.48
C THR A 75 3.04 -0.35 -13.39
N GLY A 76 4.35 -0.21 -13.19
CA GLY A 76 5.19 0.60 -14.08
C GLY A 76 5.23 0.11 -15.55
N GLN A 77 4.80 -1.12 -15.81
CA GLN A 77 4.74 -1.72 -17.15
C GLN A 77 3.34 -1.72 -17.75
N SER A 78 2.34 -1.22 -17.06
CA SER A 78 0.96 -1.22 -17.55
C SER A 78 0.79 -0.32 -18.75
N GLN A 79 0.11 -0.84 -19.77
CA GLN A 79 -0.36 -0.09 -20.92
C GLN A 79 -1.81 0.34 -20.68
N GLN A 80 -2.28 1.34 -21.47
CA GLN A 80 -3.65 1.86 -21.36
C GLN A 80 -4.04 2.29 -19.94
N ARG A 81 -3.16 3.02 -19.32
CA ARG A 81 -3.29 3.50 -17.92
C ARG A 81 -4.63 4.16 -17.64
N ASP A 82 -5.09 5.03 -18.53
CA ASP A 82 -6.34 5.77 -18.37
C ASP A 82 -7.57 4.87 -18.38
N ALA A 83 -7.59 3.85 -19.25
CA ALA A 83 -8.65 2.86 -19.31
C ALA A 83 -8.73 2.01 -18.02
N ILE A 84 -7.58 1.64 -17.46
CA ILE A 84 -7.48 0.90 -16.19
C ILE A 84 -8.05 1.76 -15.05
N ILE A 85 -7.66 3.02 -14.97
CA ILE A 85 -8.13 3.96 -13.95
C ILE A 85 -9.63 4.17 -14.08
N GLU A 86 -10.16 4.32 -15.29
CA GLU A 86 -11.58 4.53 -15.53
C GLU A 86 -12.44 3.36 -15.07
N GLN A 87 -12.01 2.13 -15.24
CA GLN A 87 -12.74 0.96 -14.74
C GLN A 87 -12.96 1.01 -13.22
N PHE A 88 -12.01 1.56 -12.49
CA PHE A 88 -12.15 1.75 -11.05
C PHE A 88 -12.98 3.00 -10.72
N THR A 89 -12.67 4.13 -11.31
CA THR A 89 -13.34 5.41 -10.99
C THR A 89 -14.81 5.43 -11.39
N SER A 90 -15.19 4.73 -12.45
CA SER A 90 -16.59 4.57 -12.87
C SER A 90 -17.42 3.67 -11.96
N GLY A 91 -16.78 2.93 -11.03
CA GLY A 91 -17.46 1.96 -10.17
C GLY A 91 -17.63 0.57 -10.77
N GLN A 92 -17.14 0.34 -11.98
CA GLN A 92 -17.24 -0.94 -12.67
C GLN A 92 -16.46 -2.04 -11.91
N VAL A 93 -15.28 -1.70 -11.37
CA VAL A 93 -14.42 -2.61 -10.61
C VAL A 93 -14.09 -1.99 -9.25
N PRO A 94 -14.36 -2.68 -8.13
CA PRO A 94 -14.21 -2.13 -6.79
C PRO A 94 -12.80 -2.29 -6.19
N LEU A 95 -11.92 -3.08 -6.80
CA LEU A 95 -10.58 -3.37 -6.28
C LEU A 95 -9.50 -2.97 -7.28
N PHE A 96 -8.54 -2.18 -6.80
CA PHE A 96 -7.42 -1.69 -7.58
C PHE A 96 -6.09 -2.10 -6.95
N LEU A 97 -5.35 -2.96 -7.64
CA LEU A 97 -3.99 -3.38 -7.26
C LEU A 97 -2.98 -2.42 -7.89
N ILE A 98 -2.14 -1.80 -7.07
CA ILE A 98 -1.22 -0.75 -7.54
C ILE A 98 0.18 -1.03 -6.99
N SER A 99 1.20 -1.04 -7.85
CA SER A 99 2.58 -1.02 -7.38
C SER A 99 2.93 0.39 -6.85
N LEU A 100 3.74 0.47 -5.78
CA LEU A 100 4.10 1.76 -5.18
C LEU A 100 4.75 2.72 -6.17
N LYS A 101 5.58 2.22 -7.08
CA LYS A 101 6.20 3.02 -8.14
C LYS A 101 5.17 3.57 -9.12
N ALA A 102 4.18 2.78 -9.52
CA ALA A 102 3.14 3.21 -10.45
C ALA A 102 2.18 4.21 -9.80
N GLY A 103 1.93 4.09 -8.50
CA GLY A 103 1.10 5.02 -7.72
C GLY A 103 1.75 6.38 -7.46
N GLY A 104 3.03 6.57 -7.82
CA GLY A 104 3.81 7.75 -7.46
C GLY A 104 3.41 9.05 -8.14
N VAL A 105 2.82 9.03 -9.33
CA VAL A 105 2.55 10.24 -10.12
C VAL A 105 1.14 10.27 -10.69
N GLY A 106 0.41 11.35 -10.40
CA GLY A 106 -0.81 11.73 -11.13
C GLY A 106 -2.05 10.87 -10.89
N LEU A 107 -2.04 9.92 -9.96
CA LEU A 107 -3.25 9.18 -9.59
C LEU A 107 -4.13 10.01 -8.66
N ASN A 108 -5.40 10.10 -9.00
CA ASN A 108 -6.43 10.70 -8.19
C ASN A 108 -7.61 9.75 -8.12
N LEU A 109 -7.82 9.15 -6.97
CA LEU A 109 -8.78 8.08 -6.74
C LEU A 109 -9.68 8.38 -5.53
N PRO A 110 -10.40 9.52 -5.53
CA PRO A 110 -11.25 9.92 -4.39
C PRO A 110 -12.45 8.98 -4.20
N GLN A 111 -12.72 8.11 -5.15
CA GLN A 111 -13.77 7.10 -5.06
C GLN A 111 -13.41 5.95 -4.11
N ALA A 112 -12.14 5.78 -3.79
CA ALA A 112 -11.70 4.77 -2.84
C ALA A 112 -12.00 5.20 -1.40
N ASP A 113 -12.49 4.30 -0.59
CA ASP A 113 -12.76 4.48 0.84
C ASP A 113 -11.85 3.65 1.73
N THR A 114 -11.09 2.74 1.16
CA THR A 114 -10.18 1.85 1.88
C THR A 114 -8.86 1.73 1.14
N VAL A 115 -7.76 1.88 1.87
CA VAL A 115 -6.40 1.67 1.37
C VAL A 115 -5.74 0.57 2.17
N ILE A 116 -5.21 -0.43 1.48
CA ILE A 116 -4.47 -1.54 2.08
C ILE A 116 -3.01 -1.44 1.66
N HIS A 117 -2.12 -1.33 2.62
CA HIS A 117 -0.68 -1.52 2.41
C HIS A 117 -0.33 -2.97 2.75
N TYR A 118 -0.06 -3.76 1.72
CA TYR A 118 0.27 -5.17 1.90
C TYR A 118 1.60 -5.39 2.60
N ASP A 119 2.56 -4.53 2.33
CA ASP A 119 3.89 -4.53 2.92
C ASP A 119 4.30 -3.13 3.38
N PRO A 120 4.95 -2.99 4.55
CA PRO A 120 5.41 -1.71 5.04
C PRO A 120 6.63 -1.22 4.24
N TRP A 121 6.71 0.09 4.05
CA TRP A 121 7.81 0.75 3.38
C TRP A 121 8.72 1.48 4.37
N TRP A 122 10.02 1.57 4.06
CA TRP A 122 11.00 2.25 4.92
C TRP A 122 10.67 3.73 5.15
N ASN A 123 10.13 4.39 4.14
CA ASN A 123 9.82 5.80 4.18
C ASN A 123 8.31 5.99 4.40
N PRO A 124 7.88 6.49 5.56
CA PRO A 124 6.46 6.73 5.84
C PRO A 124 5.83 7.75 4.89
N ALA A 125 6.62 8.69 4.31
CA ALA A 125 6.11 9.65 3.35
C ALA A 125 5.63 8.98 2.06
N VAL A 126 6.25 7.89 1.62
CA VAL A 126 5.81 7.13 0.43
C VAL A 126 4.46 6.48 0.68
N GLU A 127 4.25 5.89 1.85
CA GLU A 127 2.95 5.32 2.22
C GLU A 127 1.88 6.41 2.35
N ALA A 128 2.21 7.54 2.97
CA ALA A 128 1.31 8.68 3.09
C ALA A 128 0.89 9.20 1.70
N GLN A 129 1.81 9.34 0.77
CA GLN A 129 1.51 9.72 -0.62
C GLN A 129 0.57 8.71 -1.29
N ALA A 130 0.78 7.41 -1.10
CA ALA A 130 -0.11 6.39 -1.63
C ALA A 130 -1.51 6.50 -1.04
N THR A 131 -1.64 6.72 0.26
CA THR A 131 -2.91 6.94 0.94
C THR A 131 -3.62 8.21 0.45
N ASP A 132 -2.88 9.27 0.19
CA ASP A 132 -3.41 10.55 -0.30
C ASP A 132 -4.05 10.45 -1.70
N ARG A 133 -3.84 9.35 -2.43
CA ARG A 133 -4.57 9.08 -3.68
C ARG A 133 -6.07 8.89 -3.45
N ALA A 134 -6.44 8.35 -2.30
CA ALA A 134 -7.84 8.20 -1.89
C ALA A 134 -8.34 9.40 -1.08
N HIS A 135 -7.49 10.00 -0.25
CA HIS A 135 -7.84 11.10 0.65
C HIS A 135 -7.35 12.44 0.10
N ARG A 136 -8.28 13.38 -0.18
CA ARG A 136 -7.96 14.75 -0.61
C ARG A 136 -8.59 15.79 0.30
N ILE A 137 -7.98 16.98 0.31
CA ILE A 137 -8.53 18.18 0.95
C ILE A 137 -9.94 18.45 0.40
N GLY A 138 -10.92 18.54 1.30
CA GLY A 138 -12.32 18.75 0.96
C GLY A 138 -13.16 17.47 0.84
N GLN A 139 -12.57 16.29 0.99
CA GLN A 139 -13.28 15.04 1.05
C GLN A 139 -13.92 14.86 2.44
N THR A 140 -15.24 14.63 2.46
CA THR A 140 -16.01 14.50 3.71
C THR A 140 -16.06 13.07 4.24
N GLN A 141 -15.68 12.08 3.43
CA GLN A 141 -15.69 10.67 3.82
C GLN A 141 -14.37 10.24 4.43
N SER A 142 -14.45 9.47 5.50
CA SER A 142 -13.28 8.85 6.14
C SER A 142 -12.72 7.76 5.25
N VAL A 143 -11.40 7.74 5.10
CA VAL A 143 -10.66 6.69 4.42
C VAL A 143 -10.07 5.73 5.46
N TRP A 144 -10.35 4.45 5.31
CA TRP A 144 -9.77 3.40 6.14
C TRP A 144 -8.39 3.03 5.61
N VAL A 145 -7.41 3.02 6.47
CA VAL A 145 -6.04 2.59 6.13
C VAL A 145 -5.69 1.34 6.91
N ILE A 146 -5.42 0.26 6.19
CA ILE A 146 -5.06 -1.04 6.74
C ILE A 146 -3.64 -1.36 6.34
N LYS A 147 -2.80 -1.69 7.32
CA LYS A 147 -1.44 -2.17 7.10
C LYS A 147 -1.33 -3.62 7.51
N LEU A 148 -0.90 -4.48 6.60
CA LEU A 148 -0.63 -5.87 6.90
C LEU A 148 0.83 -6.02 7.33
N VAL A 149 1.05 -6.57 8.51
CA VAL A 149 2.38 -6.71 9.11
C VAL A 149 2.55 -8.15 9.61
N ALA A 150 3.61 -8.80 9.17
CA ALA A 150 3.96 -10.13 9.67
C ALA A 150 4.57 -10.02 11.07
N GLN A 151 3.93 -10.62 12.04
CA GLN A 151 4.34 -10.59 13.44
C GLN A 151 5.66 -11.36 13.65
N GLY A 152 6.53 -10.83 14.52
CA GLY A 152 7.82 -11.44 14.84
C GLY A 152 8.86 -11.34 13.71
N THR A 153 8.69 -10.45 12.75
CA THR A 153 9.53 -10.33 11.55
C THR A 153 10.21 -8.97 11.43
N ILE A 154 11.02 -8.82 10.38
CA ILE A 154 11.64 -7.55 9.99
C ILE A 154 10.59 -6.44 9.74
N GLU A 155 9.37 -6.80 9.38
CA GLU A 155 8.30 -5.81 9.13
C GLU A 155 7.92 -5.01 10.37
N GLU A 156 7.91 -5.63 11.55
CA GLU A 156 7.70 -4.89 12.81
C GLU A 156 8.81 -3.88 13.08
N ARG A 157 10.06 -4.23 12.75
CA ARG A 157 11.19 -3.29 12.86
C ARG A 157 11.07 -2.13 11.88
N ILE A 158 10.56 -2.38 10.68
CA ILE A 158 10.28 -1.33 9.70
C ILE A 158 9.24 -0.35 10.24
N LEU A 159 8.18 -0.83 10.87
CA LEU A 159 7.18 0.04 11.52
C LEU A 159 7.80 0.94 12.58
N VAL A 160 8.64 0.39 13.45
CA VAL A 160 9.35 1.18 14.48
C VAL A 160 10.22 2.26 13.84
N LEU A 161 10.90 1.95 12.74
CA LEU A 161 11.71 2.93 12.00
C LEU A 161 10.85 4.01 11.34
N GLN A 162 9.68 3.65 10.80
CA GLN A 162 8.73 4.61 10.24
C GLN A 162 8.24 5.59 11.31
N GLU A 163 7.87 5.10 12.48
CA GLU A 163 7.42 5.93 13.61
C GLU A 163 8.50 6.91 14.05
N ARG A 164 9.75 6.46 14.18
CA ARG A 164 10.88 7.32 14.53
C ARG A 164 11.13 8.39 13.47
N LYS A 165 11.07 8.05 12.20
CA LYS A 165 11.21 9.03 11.10
C LYS A 165 10.08 10.06 11.11
N ALA A 166 8.86 9.65 11.34
CA ALA A 166 7.71 10.54 11.43
C ALA A 166 7.84 11.51 12.62
N GLN A 167 8.27 11.02 13.78
CA GLN A 167 8.52 11.85 14.97
C GLN A 167 9.64 12.88 14.74
N LEU A 168 10.74 12.48 14.10
CA LEU A 168 11.82 13.40 13.75
C LEU A 168 11.34 14.48 12.77
N ALA A 169 10.56 14.11 11.78
CA ALA A 169 10.01 15.09 10.85
C ALA A 169 9.10 16.10 11.56
N SER A 170 8.18 15.65 12.43
CA SER A 170 7.30 16.55 13.17
C SER A 170 8.07 17.47 14.12
N SER A 171 9.08 16.97 14.81
CA SER A 171 9.90 17.80 15.72
C SER A 171 10.69 18.89 14.97
N LEU A 172 11.11 18.63 13.73
CA LEU A 172 11.77 19.63 12.90
C LEU A 172 10.80 20.73 12.43
N TYR A 173 9.55 20.37 12.16
CA TYR A 173 8.52 21.34 11.81
C TYR A 173 8.11 22.20 13.00
N ASP A 174 7.98 21.62 14.19
CA ASP A 174 7.66 22.36 15.42
C ASP A 174 8.75 23.34 15.81
N THR A 175 10.03 22.97 15.64
CA THR A 175 11.15 23.88 15.89
C THR A 175 11.24 25.01 14.87
N SER A 176 10.79 24.79 13.65
CA SER A 176 10.74 25.85 12.63
C SER A 176 9.57 26.83 12.82
N ALA A 177 8.47 26.35 13.41
CA ALA A 177 7.33 27.20 13.76
C ALA A 177 7.58 28.07 15.02
N GLY A 178 8.48 27.63 15.91
CA GLY A 178 8.87 28.39 17.13
C GLY A 178 9.89 29.52 16.91
N ARG A 179 10.45 29.65 15.71
CA ARG A 179 11.38 30.73 15.36
C ARG A 179 10.69 31.83 14.54
N LYS A 180 9.64 32.43 15.07
CA LYS A 180 9.11 33.72 14.64
C LYS A 180 9.28 34.78 15.75
N GLU A 181 10.48 34.93 16.24
CA GLU A 181 10.87 36.20 16.86
C GLU A 181 11.85 36.89 15.94
N PRO A 182 11.60 38.15 15.55
CA PRO A 182 12.53 38.90 14.76
C PRO A 182 13.77 39.24 15.61
N LEU A 183 14.93 38.83 15.15
CA LEU A 183 16.23 39.05 15.78
C LEU A 183 16.74 40.49 15.69
N PHE A 184 15.88 41.48 15.47
CA PHE A 184 16.25 42.89 15.48
C PHE A 184 15.08 43.71 16.02
N THR A 185 15.16 44.06 17.31
CA THR A 185 14.64 45.31 17.83
C THR A 185 15.84 46.14 18.24
N GLU A 186 16.01 47.29 17.59
CA GLU A 186 16.90 48.37 18.03
C GLU A 186 16.54 48.81 19.42
#